data_663565cb4748fbd3818dd6743517c0c9
#
_entry.id   663565cb4748fbd3818dd6743517c0c9
#
_cell.length_a   1.000
_cell.length_b   1.000
_cell.length_c   1.000
_cell.angle_alpha   90.00
_cell.angle_beta   90.00
_cell.angle_gamma   90.00
#
_symmetry.space_group_name_H-M   'P 1'
#
loop_
_entity.id
_entity.type
_entity.pdbx_description
1 polymer ?
#
loop_
_entity_poly.entity_id
_entity_poly.type
_entity_poly.pdbx_seq_one_letter_code
_entity_poly.pdbx_strand_id
1 'polypeptide(L)'
;MTITTEAFLAVSVGASANDGTGDSLRAAFVKVNQNFANIENIGFDAANINVSGSLVLANVYVPTLANSTGTAGQVAYDNNHVYICIATDTWKRANLAAW
;
A
#
# COMPACT_ATOMS: atom_id res chain seq x y z
N MET A 1 -14.12 -1.80 1.19
CA MET A 1 -13.79 -0.45 1.70
C MET A 1 -12.69 0.15 0.84
N THR A 2 -12.88 1.39 0.48
CA THR A 2 -11.85 2.09 -0.25
C THR A 2 -10.88 2.70 0.73
N ILE A 3 -9.56 2.53 0.48
CA ILE A 3 -8.63 3.20 1.31
C ILE A 3 -8.40 4.49 0.69
N THR A 4 -8.67 5.48 1.45
CA THR A 4 -8.45 6.82 1.01
C THR A 4 -7.05 7.26 1.42
N THR A 5 -6.68 8.44 1.01
CA THR A 5 -5.42 9.04 1.41
C THR A 5 -5.51 9.67 2.80
N GLU A 6 -6.50 9.29 3.59
CA GLU A 6 -6.63 9.82 4.93
C GLU A 6 -5.46 9.40 5.80
N ALA A 7 -4.97 10.32 6.59
CA ALA A 7 -3.92 10.04 7.55
C ALA A 7 -4.43 9.08 8.64
N PHE A 8 -3.52 8.32 9.22
CA PHE A 8 -3.86 7.49 10.36
C PHE A 8 -4.31 8.36 11.52
N LEU A 9 -5.24 7.84 12.31
CA LEU A 9 -5.79 8.55 13.45
C LEU A 9 -4.83 8.49 14.64
N ALA A 10 -4.60 9.63 15.26
CA ALA A 10 -3.80 9.67 16.47
C ALA A 10 -4.70 9.56 17.70
N VAL A 11 -4.33 8.66 18.62
CA VAL A 11 -5.00 8.55 19.91
C VAL A 11 -4.48 9.68 20.78
N SER A 12 -5.40 10.49 21.34
CA SER A 12 -5.02 11.53 22.26
C SER A 12 -4.88 10.96 23.66
N VAL A 13 -3.71 11.07 24.24
CA VAL A 13 -3.44 10.60 25.61
C VAL A 13 -3.63 11.71 26.64
N GLY A 14 -3.99 12.91 26.19
CA GLY A 14 -4.13 14.07 27.06
C GLY A 14 -2.80 14.75 27.39
N ALA A 15 -2.87 15.82 28.17
CA ALA A 15 -1.68 16.57 28.56
C ALA A 15 -0.91 15.88 29.68
N SER A 16 -1.62 15.22 30.59
CA SER A 16 -1.04 14.48 31.71
C SER A 16 -1.91 13.32 32.09
N ALA A 17 -1.35 12.38 32.84
CA ALA A 17 -2.11 11.22 33.30
C ALA A 17 -3.34 11.65 34.12
N ASN A 18 -4.47 11.07 33.81
CA ASN A 18 -5.73 11.26 34.55
C ASN A 18 -6.24 12.72 34.61
N ASP A 19 -5.88 13.55 33.66
CA ASP A 19 -6.34 14.92 33.61
C ASP A 19 -7.67 15.13 32.85
N GLY A 20 -8.21 14.08 32.27
CA GLY A 20 -9.47 14.14 31.55
C GLY A 20 -9.41 14.77 30.16
N THR A 21 -8.22 15.07 29.64
CA THR A 21 -8.06 15.77 28.36
C THR A 21 -7.81 14.85 27.17
N GLY A 22 -7.56 13.57 27.40
CA GLY A 22 -7.35 12.59 26.33
C GLY A 22 -8.64 11.97 25.81
N ASP A 23 -8.50 11.08 24.83
CA ASP A 23 -9.61 10.32 24.33
C ASP A 23 -10.17 9.38 25.41
N SER A 24 -11.47 9.13 25.37
CA SER A 24 -12.04 8.06 26.17
C SER A 24 -11.46 6.72 25.73
N LEU A 25 -11.54 5.70 26.57
CA LEU A 25 -11.08 4.36 26.25
C LEU A 25 -11.73 3.84 24.98
N ARG A 26 -13.03 4.02 24.84
CA ARG A 26 -13.76 3.60 23.66
C ARG A 26 -13.30 4.34 22.41
N ALA A 27 -13.13 5.67 22.49
CA ALA A 27 -12.68 6.46 21.34
C ALA A 27 -11.26 6.05 20.93
N ALA A 28 -10.39 5.78 21.88
CA ALA A 28 -9.03 5.33 21.61
C ALA A 28 -9.04 3.99 20.86
N PHE A 29 -9.82 3.03 21.31
CA PHE A 29 -9.89 1.73 20.62
C PHE A 29 -10.56 1.81 19.24
N VAL A 30 -11.54 2.69 19.06
CA VAL A 30 -12.12 2.92 17.73
C VAL A 30 -11.03 3.40 16.76
N LYS A 31 -10.19 4.34 17.19
CA LYS A 31 -9.09 4.85 16.37
C LYS A 31 -8.06 3.77 16.05
N VAL A 32 -7.69 2.96 17.03
CA VAL A 32 -6.74 1.86 16.84
C VAL A 32 -7.30 0.85 15.83
N ASN A 33 -8.55 0.44 15.99
CA ASN A 33 -9.18 -0.52 15.07
C ASN A 33 -9.24 0.04 13.65
N GLN A 34 -9.53 1.31 13.50
CA GLN A 34 -9.60 1.92 12.18
C GLN A 34 -8.22 2.02 11.54
N ASN A 35 -7.18 2.29 12.33
CA ASN A 35 -5.81 2.29 11.81
C ASN A 35 -5.40 0.90 11.31
N PHE A 36 -5.74 -0.16 12.05
CA PHE A 36 -5.47 -1.52 11.59
C PHE A 36 -6.27 -1.88 10.34
N ALA A 37 -7.52 -1.45 10.26
CA ALA A 37 -8.31 -1.66 9.05
C ALA A 37 -7.69 -0.97 7.84
N ASN A 38 -7.14 0.23 8.02
CA ASN A 38 -6.44 0.94 6.95
C ASN A 38 -5.19 0.21 6.48
N ILE A 39 -4.41 -0.34 7.40
CA ILE A 39 -3.24 -1.14 7.05
C ILE A 39 -3.65 -2.41 6.32
N GLU A 40 -4.70 -3.09 6.81
CA GLU A 40 -5.15 -4.33 6.23
C GLU A 40 -5.65 -4.16 4.80
N ASN A 41 -6.31 -3.07 4.51
CA ASN A 41 -6.99 -2.90 3.24
C ASN A 41 -6.10 -2.41 2.11
N ILE A 42 -4.93 -1.84 2.33
CA ILE A 42 -4.12 -1.46 1.32
C ILE A 42 -2.98 -0.81 1.43
N GLY A 43 -2.22 -0.61 0.91
CA GLY A 43 -0.95 -0.11 0.64
C GLY A 43 -0.54 1.09 1.47
N PHE A 44 0.71 1.41 1.44
CA PHE A 44 1.22 2.54 2.15
C PHE A 44 1.20 3.73 1.21
N ASP A 45 0.66 4.83 1.68
CA ASP A 45 0.78 6.11 1.00
C ASP A 45 1.94 6.85 1.69
N ALA A 46 3.15 6.50 1.30
CA ALA A 46 4.35 7.04 1.91
C ALA A 46 5.22 7.71 0.86
N ALA A 47 6.01 8.70 1.27
CA ALA A 47 6.94 9.35 0.36
C ALA A 47 8.02 8.39 -0.11
N ASN A 48 8.47 7.48 0.77
CA ASN A 48 9.46 6.47 0.43
C ASN A 48 9.13 5.18 1.16
N ILE A 49 9.45 4.06 0.54
CA ILE A 49 9.37 2.76 1.17
C ILE A 49 10.80 2.22 1.26
N ASN A 50 11.30 2.01 2.48
CA ASN A 50 12.61 1.45 2.70
C ASN A 50 12.48 -0.02 3.07
N VAL A 51 13.09 -0.89 2.27
CA VAL A 51 13.10 -2.32 2.54
C VAL A 51 14.54 -2.71 2.88
N SER A 52 14.78 -3.09 4.13
CA SER A 52 16.14 -3.41 4.57
C SER A 52 16.60 -4.81 4.21
N GLY A 53 15.73 -5.64 3.71
CA GLY A 53 16.04 -6.97 3.22
C GLY A 53 15.69 -7.09 1.75
N SER A 54 15.01 -8.14 1.38
CA SER A 54 14.58 -8.37 0.00
C SER A 54 13.16 -7.91 -0.21
N LEU A 55 12.88 -7.35 -1.37
CA LEU A 55 11.51 -7.08 -1.79
C LEU A 55 11.03 -8.27 -2.59
N VAL A 56 9.94 -8.88 -2.13
CA VAL A 56 9.33 -10.02 -2.81
C VAL A 56 7.92 -9.61 -3.25
N LEU A 57 7.67 -9.68 -4.55
CA LEU A 57 6.34 -9.44 -5.11
C LEU A 57 5.67 -10.81 -5.32
N ALA A 58 4.67 -11.11 -4.50
CA ALA A 58 3.93 -12.36 -4.60
C ALA A 58 2.58 -12.10 -5.28
N ASN A 59 2.09 -13.05 -6.04
CA ASN A 59 0.76 -13.00 -6.65
C ASN A 59 0.52 -11.72 -7.48
N VAL A 60 1.51 -11.31 -8.24
CA VAL A 60 1.35 -10.13 -9.10
C VAL A 60 0.44 -10.44 -10.29
N TYR A 61 -0.33 -9.42 -10.70
CA TYR A 61 -1.13 -9.52 -11.92
C TYR A 61 -0.22 -9.35 -13.12
N VAL A 62 -0.12 -10.38 -13.95
CA VAL A 62 0.69 -10.34 -15.16
C VAL A 62 -0.21 -9.99 -16.35
N PRO A 63 0.04 -8.88 -17.06
CA PRO A 63 -0.78 -8.53 -18.20
C PRO A 63 -0.58 -9.53 -19.33
N THR A 64 -1.65 -9.84 -20.04
CA THR A 64 -1.60 -10.76 -21.19
C THR A 64 -1.46 -10.02 -22.52
N LEU A 65 -1.80 -8.73 -22.53
CA LEU A 65 -1.75 -7.88 -23.72
C LEU A 65 -1.21 -6.50 -23.35
N ALA A 66 -0.72 -5.77 -24.33
CA ALA A 66 -0.22 -4.41 -24.10
C ALA A 66 -1.30 -3.46 -23.59
N ASN A 67 -2.57 -3.75 -23.84
CA ASN A 67 -3.71 -2.95 -23.36
C ASN A 67 -4.49 -3.61 -22.22
N SER A 68 -3.89 -4.58 -21.54
CA SER A 68 -4.53 -5.18 -20.36
C SER A 68 -4.79 -4.10 -19.29
N THR A 69 -5.78 -4.35 -18.45
CA THR A 69 -6.11 -3.42 -17.35
C THR A 69 -4.90 -3.17 -16.47
N GLY A 70 -4.65 -1.93 -16.17
CA GLY A 70 -3.56 -1.54 -15.27
C GLY A 70 -3.57 -0.07 -14.93
N THR A 71 -2.84 0.24 -13.87
CA THR A 71 -2.67 1.61 -13.37
C THR A 71 -1.22 2.02 -13.57
N ALA A 72 -0.98 3.26 -13.98
CA ALA A 72 0.37 3.77 -14.18
C ALA A 72 1.24 3.52 -12.94
N GLY A 73 2.42 2.97 -13.13
CA GLY A 73 3.35 2.63 -12.05
C GLY A 73 3.26 1.18 -11.54
N GLN A 74 2.26 0.43 -11.99
CA GLN A 74 2.11 -0.96 -11.62
C GLN A 74 3.22 -1.81 -12.24
N VAL A 75 3.77 -2.76 -11.50
CA VAL A 75 4.87 -3.62 -11.93
C VAL A 75 4.49 -5.07 -11.76
N ALA A 76 4.86 -5.90 -12.72
CA ALA A 76 4.66 -7.34 -12.66
C ALA A 76 5.86 -8.06 -13.30
N TYR A 77 5.94 -9.36 -13.10
CA TYR A 77 7.00 -10.16 -13.73
C TYR A 77 6.50 -11.59 -13.97
N ASP A 78 7.12 -12.24 -14.90
CA ASP A 78 7.01 -13.68 -15.10
C ASP A 78 8.41 -14.26 -15.41
N ASN A 79 8.46 -15.49 -15.90
CA ASN A 79 9.74 -16.15 -16.16
C ASN A 79 10.54 -15.48 -17.28
N ASN A 80 9.90 -14.72 -18.14
CA ASN A 80 10.53 -14.22 -19.34
C ASN A 80 10.60 -12.70 -19.43
N HIS A 81 9.77 -11.99 -18.67
CA HIS A 81 9.64 -10.54 -18.80
C HIS A 81 9.42 -9.86 -17.47
N VAL A 82 9.80 -8.59 -17.41
CA VAL A 82 9.30 -7.66 -16.41
C VAL A 82 8.35 -6.71 -17.14
N TYR A 83 7.23 -6.39 -16.50
CA TYR A 83 6.18 -5.57 -17.10
C TYR A 83 5.99 -4.31 -16.27
N ILE A 84 5.82 -3.19 -16.95
CA ILE A 84 5.54 -1.92 -16.28
C ILE A 84 4.36 -1.26 -16.98
N CYS A 85 3.35 -0.87 -16.20
CA CYS A 85 2.24 -0.08 -16.69
C CYS A 85 2.63 1.39 -16.69
N ILE A 86 2.71 2.00 -17.85
CA ILE A 86 3.21 3.36 -17.97
C ILE A 86 2.11 4.41 -18.02
N ALA A 87 0.89 3.98 -18.27
CA ALA A 87 -0.33 4.80 -18.28
C ALA A 87 -1.51 3.85 -18.10
N THR A 88 -2.69 4.37 -17.84
CA THR A 88 -3.89 3.53 -17.68
C THR A 88 -4.00 2.55 -18.83
N ASP A 89 -4.10 1.26 -18.51
CA ASP A 89 -4.26 0.17 -19.47
C ASP A 89 -3.21 0.16 -20.59
N THR A 90 -1.99 0.62 -20.28
CA THR A 90 -0.90 0.68 -21.25
C THR A 90 0.36 0.06 -20.64
N TRP A 91 0.71 -1.11 -21.11
CA TRP A 91 1.83 -1.88 -20.60
C TRP A 91 3.00 -1.92 -21.55
N LYS A 92 4.20 -1.86 -20.99
CA LYS A 92 5.44 -2.19 -21.70
C LYS A 92 6.15 -3.30 -20.96
N ARG A 93 7.01 -4.01 -21.64
CA ARG A 93 7.77 -5.11 -21.04
C ARG A 93 9.17 -5.14 -21.55
N ALA A 94 10.06 -5.72 -20.74
CA ALA A 94 11.43 -6.00 -21.13
C ALA A 94 11.70 -7.49 -21.01
N ASN A 95 12.50 -8.03 -21.91
CA ASN A 95 12.91 -9.42 -21.88
C ASN A 95 13.93 -9.62 -20.77
N LEU A 96 13.84 -10.75 -20.08
CA LEU A 96 14.83 -11.17 -19.11
C LEU A 96 15.77 -12.17 -19.75
N ALA A 97 17.06 -11.92 -19.65
CA ALA A 97 18.07 -12.83 -20.14
C ALA A 97 18.46 -13.82 -19.05
N ALA A 98 18.89 -15.00 -19.44
CA ALA A 98 19.48 -15.95 -18.50
C ALA A 98 20.78 -15.37 -17.94
N TRP A 99 21.06 -15.67 -16.70
CA TRP A 99 22.24 -15.15 -15.99
C TRP A 99 23.55 -15.69 -16.54
#